data_c6a4748d9f3d9a2fb5c1f14f1a88034e
#
_entry.id   c6a4748d9f3d9a2fb5c1f14f1a88034e
#
_cell.length_a   1.000
_cell.length_b   1.000
_cell.length_c   1.000
_cell.angle_alpha   90.00
_cell.angle_beta   90.00
_cell.angle_gamma   90.00
#
_symmetry.space_group_name_H-M   'P 1'
#
loop_
_entity.id
_entity.type
_entity.pdbx_description
1 polymer ?
#
loop_
_entity_poly.entity_id
_entity_poly.type
_entity_poly.pdbx_seq_one_letter_code
_entity_poly.pdbx_strand_id
1 'polypeptide(L)'
;MICISITHKNLTAAKRECFACNDDEQIRLADAVAKTYPEAGLVMLMTCNRSEIYMSGAKSDFVWLERQFAQVKKFPVERLKDVCMRYEGRGCLAHLFRVVCGLDSAVLGEVEIIRQVKQAYLAAKERGQTDAEMNMVFQGALRLAKEVAETSQMTHLPVSVGTLACTAALEFRADTNMNEDTDATENMTSNEMDTIADSNQQRENSEEKHVLIIGAAGQM
;
A
#
# COMPACT_ATOMS: atom_id res chain seq x y z
N MET A 1 19.59 -8.59 -10.47
CA MET A 1 18.78 -7.63 -9.68
C MET A 1 18.59 -8.12 -8.27
N ILE A 2 18.67 -7.24 -7.27
CA ILE A 2 18.37 -7.47 -5.85
C ILE A 2 17.27 -6.51 -5.38
N CYS A 3 16.56 -6.86 -4.29
CA CYS A 3 15.63 -5.99 -3.60
C CYS A 3 15.76 -6.15 -2.09
N ILE A 4 15.81 -5.06 -1.36
CA ILE A 4 15.56 -5.00 0.08
C ILE A 4 14.14 -4.47 0.29
N SER A 5 13.36 -5.14 1.13
CA SER A 5 11.93 -4.89 1.29
C SER A 5 11.54 -4.90 2.77
N ILE A 6 10.87 -3.84 3.20
CA ILE A 6 10.30 -3.68 4.54
C ILE A 6 8.81 -3.41 4.35
N THR A 7 7.94 -4.30 4.87
CA THR A 7 6.51 -4.28 4.56
C THR A 7 5.63 -4.31 5.82
N HIS A 8 4.33 -4.12 5.59
CA HIS A 8 3.29 -4.26 6.62
C HIS A 8 3.24 -5.66 7.26
N LYS A 9 3.81 -6.68 6.63
CA LYS A 9 3.86 -8.05 7.18
C LYS A 9 4.78 -8.17 8.38
N ASN A 10 5.81 -7.33 8.45
CA ASN A 10 6.85 -7.41 9.47
C ASN A 10 6.75 -6.28 10.50
N LEU A 11 6.05 -5.19 10.18
CA LEU A 11 6.00 -3.99 11.02
C LEU A 11 4.64 -3.33 11.03
N THR A 12 4.28 -2.74 12.16
CA THR A 12 3.15 -1.81 12.27
C THR A 12 3.39 -0.53 11.46
N ALA A 13 2.34 0.20 11.09
CA ALA A 13 2.43 1.43 10.31
C ALA A 13 3.41 2.45 10.90
N ALA A 14 3.28 2.75 12.20
CA ALA A 14 4.15 3.70 12.91
C ALA A 14 5.64 3.30 12.88
N LYS A 15 5.95 1.99 12.93
CA LYS A 15 7.34 1.51 12.85
C LYS A 15 7.87 1.54 11.42
N ARG A 16 7.02 1.33 10.40
CA ARG A 16 7.44 1.38 8.97
C ARG A 16 7.80 2.79 8.53
N GLU A 17 7.11 3.81 9.02
CA GLU A 17 7.37 5.21 8.67
C GLU A 17 8.84 5.61 8.87
N CYS A 18 9.51 5.05 9.88
CA CYS A 18 10.94 5.27 10.10
C CYS A 18 11.83 4.78 8.94
N PHE A 19 11.35 3.86 8.11
CA PHE A 19 12.08 3.28 6.98
C PHE A 19 11.69 3.88 5.62
N ALA A 20 10.63 4.68 5.54
CA ALA A 20 10.31 5.40 4.32
C ALA A 20 11.33 6.52 4.07
N CYS A 21 11.87 6.60 2.85
CA CYS A 21 12.74 7.68 2.43
C CYS A 21 11.93 8.84 1.88
N ASN A 22 12.21 10.05 2.37
CA ASN A 22 11.77 11.29 1.71
C ASN A 22 12.60 11.54 0.44
N ASP A 23 12.27 12.57 -0.33
CA ASP A 23 12.91 12.86 -1.62
C ASP A 23 14.42 13.14 -1.47
N ASP A 24 14.84 13.90 -0.47
CA ASP A 24 16.26 14.19 -0.22
C ASP A 24 17.04 12.94 0.16
N GLU A 25 16.42 12.02 0.92
CA GLU A 25 17.00 10.74 1.28
C GLU A 25 17.12 9.81 0.07
N GLN A 26 16.11 9.81 -0.80
CA GLN A 26 16.15 9.05 -2.06
C GLN A 26 17.26 9.56 -2.98
N ILE A 27 17.42 10.88 -3.12
CA ILE A 27 18.49 11.50 -3.92
C ILE A 27 19.85 11.09 -3.36
N ARG A 28 20.08 11.22 -2.04
CA ARG A 28 21.36 10.83 -1.42
C ARG A 28 21.70 9.35 -1.61
N LEU A 29 20.71 8.47 -1.53
CA LEU A 29 20.92 7.05 -1.77
C LEU A 29 21.26 6.78 -3.23
N ALA A 30 20.55 7.42 -4.15
CA ALA A 30 20.81 7.30 -5.59
C ALA A 30 22.22 7.81 -5.96
N ASP A 31 22.66 8.92 -5.41
CA ASP A 31 24.01 9.46 -5.61
C ASP A 31 25.09 8.50 -5.09
N ALA A 32 24.85 7.87 -3.94
CA ALA A 32 25.76 6.87 -3.38
C ALA A 32 25.87 5.64 -4.31
N VAL A 33 24.73 5.18 -4.87
CA VAL A 33 24.72 4.07 -5.85
C VAL A 33 25.46 4.48 -7.12
N ALA A 34 25.13 5.61 -7.72
CA ALA A 34 25.76 6.07 -8.95
C ALA A 34 27.27 6.25 -8.82
N LYS A 35 27.74 6.71 -7.65
CA LYS A 35 29.17 6.85 -7.35
C LYS A 35 29.92 5.51 -7.24
N THR A 36 29.27 4.50 -6.64
CA THR A 36 29.93 3.21 -6.36
C THR A 36 29.70 2.20 -7.48
N TYR A 37 28.52 2.24 -8.09
CA TYR A 37 28.07 1.33 -9.16
C TYR A 37 27.46 2.14 -10.31
N PRO A 38 28.28 2.80 -11.15
CA PRO A 38 27.81 3.72 -12.19
C PRO A 38 26.87 3.08 -13.22
N GLU A 39 26.99 1.76 -13.42
CA GLU A 39 26.18 1.00 -14.38
C GLU A 39 24.93 0.37 -13.73
N ALA A 40 24.72 0.54 -12.43
CA ALA A 40 23.58 -0.05 -11.72
C ALA A 40 22.34 0.80 -11.86
N GLY A 41 21.18 0.15 -12.09
CA GLY A 41 19.89 0.78 -11.97
C GLY A 41 19.40 0.76 -10.52
N LEU A 42 18.61 1.78 -10.16
CA LEU A 42 17.99 1.93 -8.84
C LEU A 42 16.54 2.40 -8.98
N VAL A 43 15.60 1.68 -8.38
CA VAL A 43 14.21 2.12 -8.21
C VAL A 43 13.83 1.97 -6.75
N MET A 44 13.24 3.02 -6.17
CA MET A 44 12.77 3.04 -4.78
C MET A 44 11.26 3.17 -4.75
N LEU A 45 10.57 2.17 -4.20
CA LEU A 45 9.12 2.15 -4.01
C LEU A 45 8.80 2.46 -2.55
N MET A 46 8.34 3.68 -2.30
CA MET A 46 7.98 4.17 -0.96
C MET A 46 6.48 4.41 -0.90
N THR A 47 5.77 3.62 -0.08
CA THR A 47 4.31 3.73 0.12
C THR A 47 4.00 3.62 1.62
N CYS A 48 2.74 3.84 2.02
CA CYS A 48 2.30 3.61 3.40
C CYS A 48 2.50 2.16 3.88
N ASN A 49 2.50 1.18 2.93
CA ASN A 49 2.54 -0.24 3.24
C ASN A 49 3.90 -0.90 3.00
N ARG A 50 4.83 -0.23 2.28
CA ARG A 50 6.14 -0.79 1.96
C ARG A 50 7.20 0.26 1.68
N SER A 51 8.43 -0.08 2.04
CA SER A 51 9.65 0.60 1.64
C SER A 51 10.54 -0.42 0.97
N GLU A 52 10.69 -0.33 -0.36
CA GLU A 52 11.44 -1.29 -1.17
C GLU A 52 12.47 -0.57 -2.03
N ILE A 53 13.67 -1.13 -2.08
CA ILE A 53 14.78 -0.60 -2.87
C ILE A 53 15.24 -1.70 -3.80
N TYR A 54 15.05 -1.52 -5.09
CA TYR A 54 15.47 -2.41 -6.15
C TYR A 54 16.75 -1.89 -6.77
N MET A 55 17.77 -2.74 -6.86
CA MET A 55 19.05 -2.42 -7.48
C MET A 55 19.43 -3.50 -8.48
N SER A 56 19.79 -3.09 -9.70
CA SER A 56 20.32 -3.98 -10.75
C SER A 56 21.85 -3.90 -10.81
N GLY A 57 22.42 -4.64 -11.75
CA GLY A 57 23.84 -4.67 -12.04
C GLY A 57 24.55 -5.89 -11.47
N ALA A 58 25.61 -6.30 -12.15
CA ALA A 58 26.34 -7.56 -11.89
C ALA A 58 27.05 -7.62 -10.52
N LYS A 59 27.24 -6.47 -9.88
CA LYS A 59 27.93 -6.35 -8.58
C LYS A 59 26.97 -5.90 -7.47
N SER A 60 25.66 -6.11 -7.62
CA SER A 60 24.67 -5.79 -6.59
C SER A 60 25.00 -6.48 -5.27
N ASP A 61 25.12 -5.71 -4.20
CA ASP A 61 25.54 -6.17 -2.87
C ASP A 61 24.55 -5.72 -1.80
N PHE A 62 23.85 -6.67 -1.18
CA PHE A 62 22.90 -6.40 -0.09
C PHE A 62 23.55 -5.69 1.09
N VAL A 63 24.74 -6.13 1.51
CA VAL A 63 25.41 -5.59 2.70
C VAL A 63 25.77 -4.12 2.47
N TRP A 64 26.26 -3.82 1.28
CA TRP A 64 26.56 -2.44 0.90
C TRP A 64 25.29 -1.60 0.83
N LEU A 65 24.23 -2.08 0.13
CA LEU A 65 22.98 -1.36 -0.04
C LEU A 65 22.30 -1.05 1.32
N GLU A 66 22.25 -2.03 2.21
CA GLU A 66 21.69 -1.87 3.55
C GLU A 66 22.47 -0.85 4.39
N ARG A 67 23.83 -0.87 4.29
CA ARG A 67 24.66 0.13 4.98
C ARG A 67 24.39 1.53 4.46
N GLN A 68 24.28 1.71 3.13
CA GLN A 68 23.97 3.02 2.56
C GLN A 68 22.58 3.49 2.96
N PHE A 69 21.59 2.61 2.91
CA PHE A 69 20.23 2.91 3.36
C PHE A 69 20.21 3.30 4.85
N ALA A 70 20.86 2.54 5.71
CA ALA A 70 20.96 2.84 7.14
C ALA A 70 21.69 4.17 7.41
N GLN A 71 22.74 4.48 6.65
CA GLN A 71 23.47 5.74 6.75
C GLN A 71 22.60 6.94 6.34
N VAL A 72 21.89 6.83 5.23
CA VAL A 72 20.97 7.87 4.74
C VAL A 72 19.85 8.13 5.76
N LYS A 73 19.30 7.08 6.34
CA LYS A 73 18.24 7.12 7.36
C LYS A 73 18.75 7.42 8.77
N LYS A 74 20.08 7.48 8.99
CA LYS A 74 20.73 7.75 10.28
C LYS A 74 20.34 6.77 11.40
N PHE A 75 20.23 5.49 11.09
CA PHE A 75 20.04 4.43 12.10
C PHE A 75 21.10 3.32 12.01
N PRO A 76 21.32 2.54 13.09
CA PRO A 76 22.23 1.40 13.06
C PRO A 76 21.74 0.34 12.07
N VAL A 77 22.65 -0.20 11.21
CA VAL A 77 22.28 -1.18 10.17
C VAL A 77 21.70 -2.48 10.75
N GLU A 78 22.01 -2.78 12.00
CA GLU A 78 21.49 -3.93 12.75
C GLU A 78 19.98 -3.91 12.88
N ARG A 79 19.34 -2.73 12.84
CA ARG A 79 17.87 -2.60 12.86
C ARG A 79 17.20 -3.22 11.63
N LEU A 80 17.93 -3.44 10.54
CA LEU A 80 17.41 -4.08 9.34
C LEU A 80 17.32 -5.61 9.46
N LYS A 81 18.09 -6.25 10.35
CA LYS A 81 18.21 -7.72 10.42
C LYS A 81 16.87 -8.44 10.56
N ASP A 82 15.99 -7.91 11.41
CA ASP A 82 14.74 -8.58 11.77
C ASP A 82 13.54 -8.08 10.94
N VAL A 83 13.71 -7.02 10.17
CA VAL A 83 12.58 -6.34 9.49
C VAL A 83 12.73 -6.30 7.98
N CYS A 84 13.95 -6.47 7.46
CA CYS A 84 14.25 -6.39 6.05
C CYS A 84 14.27 -7.78 5.41
N MET A 85 13.40 -7.98 4.41
CA MET A 85 13.46 -9.13 3.53
C MET A 85 14.38 -8.85 2.35
N ARG A 86 15.16 -9.87 1.94
CA ARG A 86 16.09 -9.80 0.82
C ARG A 86 15.60 -10.70 -0.30
N TYR A 87 15.56 -10.17 -1.51
CA TYR A 87 15.19 -10.92 -2.70
C TYR A 87 16.27 -10.75 -3.77
N GLU A 88 16.69 -11.85 -4.40
CA GLU A 88 17.77 -11.87 -5.40
C GLU A 88 17.32 -12.62 -6.65
N GLY A 89 17.82 -12.21 -7.80
CA GLY A 89 17.65 -12.88 -9.07
C GLY A 89 16.19 -13.18 -9.38
N ARG A 90 15.85 -14.44 -9.65
CA ARG A 90 14.47 -14.86 -9.92
C ARG A 90 13.52 -14.59 -8.75
N GLY A 91 13.98 -14.67 -7.53
CA GLY A 91 13.20 -14.35 -6.34
C GLY A 91 12.83 -12.86 -6.29
N CYS A 92 13.74 -11.99 -6.69
CA CYS A 92 13.48 -10.55 -6.78
C CYS A 92 12.44 -10.24 -7.89
N LEU A 93 12.55 -10.89 -9.05
CA LEU A 93 11.56 -10.76 -10.12
C LEU A 93 10.18 -11.22 -9.66
N ALA A 94 10.08 -12.42 -9.09
CA ALA A 94 8.83 -12.96 -8.59
C ALA A 94 8.20 -12.06 -7.53
N HIS A 95 9.01 -11.48 -6.63
CA HIS A 95 8.55 -10.52 -5.65
C HIS A 95 7.95 -9.27 -6.31
N LEU A 96 8.67 -8.63 -7.24
CA LEU A 96 8.17 -7.44 -7.95
C LEU A 96 6.86 -7.73 -8.69
N PHE A 97 6.77 -8.88 -9.38
CA PHE A 97 5.55 -9.27 -10.10
C PHE A 97 4.35 -9.46 -9.14
N ARG A 98 4.57 -10.09 -7.98
CA ARG A 98 3.52 -10.22 -6.94
C ARG A 98 3.10 -8.86 -6.40
N VAL A 99 4.06 -7.97 -6.14
CA VAL A 99 3.79 -6.60 -5.67
C VAL A 99 2.93 -5.84 -6.67
N VAL A 100 3.35 -5.81 -7.94
CA VAL A 100 2.68 -5.02 -8.96
C VAL A 100 1.28 -5.55 -9.29
N CYS A 101 1.05 -6.87 -9.16
CA CYS A 101 -0.27 -7.47 -9.33
C CYS A 101 -1.16 -7.36 -8.07
N GLY A 102 -0.72 -6.67 -7.01
CA GLY A 102 -1.49 -6.51 -5.77
C GLY A 102 -1.60 -7.76 -4.91
N LEU A 103 -0.88 -8.85 -5.27
CA LEU A 103 -0.90 -10.12 -4.53
C LEU A 103 -0.15 -10.04 -3.18
N ASP A 104 0.65 -9.02 -3.01
CA ASP A 104 1.45 -8.77 -1.80
C ASP A 104 1.00 -7.49 -1.06
N SER A 105 -0.14 -6.93 -1.44
CA SER A 105 -0.74 -5.75 -0.81
C SER A 105 -1.50 -6.10 0.47
N ALA A 106 -1.70 -5.12 1.36
CA ALA A 106 -2.48 -5.29 2.58
C ALA A 106 -3.95 -5.62 2.26
N VAL A 107 -4.46 -5.08 1.17
CA VAL A 107 -5.74 -5.45 0.56
C VAL A 107 -5.44 -6.16 -0.76
N LEU A 108 -5.84 -7.41 -0.85
CA LEU A 108 -5.59 -8.24 -2.03
C LEU A 108 -6.27 -7.63 -3.27
N GLY A 109 -5.49 -7.45 -4.36
CA GLY A 109 -6.01 -6.90 -5.61
C GLY A 109 -6.14 -5.37 -5.64
N GLU A 110 -5.54 -4.65 -4.67
CA GLU A 110 -5.48 -3.19 -4.67
C GLU A 110 -4.77 -2.66 -5.92
N VAL A 111 -5.51 -1.95 -6.78
CA VAL A 111 -4.98 -1.42 -8.05
C VAL A 111 -4.08 -0.21 -7.87
N GLU A 112 -4.12 0.46 -6.72
CA GLU A 112 -3.31 1.64 -6.41
C GLU A 112 -1.80 1.34 -6.47
N ILE A 113 -1.40 0.11 -6.11
CA ILE A 113 0.01 -0.31 -6.16
C ILE A 113 0.58 -0.27 -7.59
N ILE A 114 -0.22 -0.56 -8.62
CA ILE A 114 0.22 -0.47 -10.03
C ILE A 114 0.63 0.96 -10.35
N ARG A 115 -0.17 1.94 -9.91
CA ARG A 115 0.11 3.37 -10.11
C ARG A 115 1.38 3.78 -9.36
N GLN A 116 1.53 3.35 -8.11
CA GLN A 116 2.70 3.67 -7.27
C GLN A 116 3.99 3.09 -7.84
N VAL A 117 3.99 1.83 -8.28
CA VAL A 117 5.16 1.19 -8.94
C VAL A 117 5.50 1.92 -10.24
N LYS A 118 4.49 2.28 -11.04
CA LYS A 118 4.70 3.05 -12.28
C LYS A 118 5.34 4.41 -11.99
N GLN A 119 4.84 5.14 -10.99
CA GLN A 119 5.38 6.45 -10.60
C GLN A 119 6.83 6.33 -10.10
N ALA A 120 7.13 5.37 -9.21
CA ALA A 120 8.48 5.13 -8.71
C ALA A 120 9.47 4.82 -9.86
N TYR A 121 9.07 3.95 -10.79
CA TYR A 121 9.89 3.62 -11.95
C TYR A 121 10.11 4.82 -12.89
N LEU A 122 9.05 5.59 -13.20
CA LEU A 122 9.17 6.75 -14.08
C LEU A 122 10.04 7.84 -13.46
N ALA A 123 9.89 8.12 -12.16
CA ALA A 123 10.73 9.08 -11.45
C ALA A 123 12.20 8.68 -11.48
N ALA A 124 12.52 7.40 -11.26
CA ALA A 124 13.88 6.89 -11.38
C ALA A 124 14.42 7.02 -12.81
N LYS A 125 13.59 6.71 -13.81
CA LYS A 125 13.97 6.83 -15.23
C LYS A 125 14.25 8.27 -15.65
N GLU A 126 13.41 9.22 -15.26
CA GLU A 126 13.59 10.65 -15.52
C GLU A 126 14.89 11.20 -14.90
N ARG A 127 15.30 10.65 -13.75
CA ARG A 127 16.57 10.98 -13.10
C ARG A 127 17.79 10.25 -13.69
N GLY A 128 17.62 9.42 -14.73
CA GLY A 128 18.70 8.62 -15.31
C GLY A 128 19.21 7.49 -14.40
N GLN A 129 18.40 7.05 -13.46
CA GLN A 129 18.75 6.06 -12.43
C GLN A 129 18.38 4.62 -12.85
N THR A 130 18.01 4.37 -14.09
CA THR A 130 17.61 3.04 -14.56
C THR A 130 18.54 2.56 -15.67
N ASP A 131 18.97 1.29 -15.58
CA ASP A 131 19.70 0.59 -16.62
C ASP A 131 18.76 -0.23 -17.55
N ALA A 132 19.34 -0.98 -18.47
CA ALA A 132 18.59 -1.82 -19.42
C ALA A 132 17.81 -2.95 -18.72
N GLU A 133 18.42 -3.60 -17.70
CA GLU A 133 17.79 -4.66 -16.91
C GLU A 133 16.56 -4.11 -16.16
N MET A 134 16.72 -2.99 -15.46
CA MET A 134 15.65 -2.34 -14.72
C MET A 134 14.49 -1.92 -15.62
N ASN A 135 14.81 -1.30 -16.76
CA ASN A 135 13.80 -0.89 -17.75
C ASN A 135 12.99 -2.09 -18.30
N MET A 136 13.67 -3.18 -18.65
CA MET A 136 13.03 -4.39 -19.16
C MET A 136 12.11 -5.02 -18.11
N VAL A 137 12.60 -5.14 -16.87
CA VAL A 137 11.88 -5.82 -15.79
C VAL A 137 10.67 -5.00 -15.34
N PHE A 138 10.81 -3.71 -15.07
CA PHE A 138 9.70 -2.88 -14.60
C PHE A 138 8.62 -2.69 -15.67
N GLN A 139 9.00 -2.50 -16.95
CA GLN A 139 8.02 -2.44 -18.04
C GLN A 139 7.29 -3.76 -18.24
N GLY A 140 8.00 -4.89 -18.12
CA GLY A 140 7.40 -6.22 -18.18
C GLY A 140 6.41 -6.45 -17.04
N ALA A 141 6.79 -6.09 -15.81
CA ALA A 141 5.94 -6.21 -14.64
C ALA A 141 4.67 -5.35 -14.75
N LEU A 142 4.78 -4.11 -15.18
CA LEU A 142 3.64 -3.21 -15.38
C LEU A 142 2.70 -3.68 -16.50
N ARG A 143 3.25 -4.27 -17.57
CA ARG A 143 2.45 -4.87 -18.64
C ARG A 143 1.65 -6.08 -18.15
N LEU A 144 2.32 -6.99 -17.44
CA LEU A 144 1.66 -8.15 -16.86
C LEU A 144 0.57 -7.74 -15.87
N ALA A 145 0.85 -6.76 -14.99
CA ALA A 145 -0.15 -6.28 -14.03
C ALA A 145 -1.41 -5.74 -14.71
N LYS A 146 -1.25 -5.03 -15.82
CA LYS A 146 -2.39 -4.55 -16.62
C LYS A 146 -3.17 -5.74 -17.22
N GLU A 147 -2.49 -6.72 -17.79
CA GLU A 147 -3.12 -7.92 -18.35
C GLU A 147 -3.87 -8.72 -17.27
N VAL A 148 -3.24 -8.93 -16.10
CA VAL A 148 -3.89 -9.58 -14.96
C VAL A 148 -5.11 -8.78 -14.48
N ALA A 149 -5.01 -7.46 -14.41
CA ALA A 149 -6.12 -6.60 -14.04
C ALA A 149 -7.30 -6.70 -15.02
N GLU A 150 -7.03 -6.77 -16.32
CA GLU A 150 -8.05 -6.88 -17.37
C GLU A 150 -8.69 -8.28 -17.44
N THR A 151 -7.94 -9.35 -17.13
CA THR A 151 -8.39 -10.73 -17.27
C THR A 151 -8.93 -11.35 -15.99
N SER A 152 -8.49 -10.86 -14.83
CA SER A 152 -8.94 -11.39 -13.53
C SER A 152 -10.18 -10.65 -13.04
N GLN A 153 -11.11 -11.38 -12.42
CA GLN A 153 -12.26 -10.79 -11.73
C GLN A 153 -11.88 -10.00 -10.47
N MET A 154 -10.61 -10.00 -10.09
CA MET A 154 -10.10 -9.31 -8.89
C MET A 154 -10.28 -7.78 -8.95
N THR A 155 -10.32 -7.19 -10.15
CA THR A 155 -10.49 -5.75 -10.35
C THR A 155 -11.95 -5.28 -10.40
N HIS A 156 -12.90 -6.20 -10.44
CA HIS A 156 -14.33 -5.85 -10.42
C HIS A 156 -14.86 -5.48 -9.04
N LEU A 157 -14.10 -5.78 -8.00
CA LEU A 157 -14.40 -5.27 -6.66
C LEU A 157 -13.63 -3.94 -6.47
N PRO A 158 -14.31 -2.79 -6.33
CA PRO A 158 -13.64 -1.53 -6.02
C PRO A 158 -13.17 -1.57 -4.56
N VAL A 159 -12.14 -2.40 -4.30
CA VAL A 159 -11.64 -2.63 -2.95
C VAL A 159 -10.50 -1.67 -2.67
N SER A 160 -10.84 -0.42 -2.35
CA SER A 160 -9.90 0.45 -1.65
C SER A 160 -10.08 0.27 -0.13
N VAL A 161 -9.04 0.58 0.64
CA VAL A 161 -9.15 0.61 2.11
C VAL A 161 -10.29 1.54 2.55
N GLY A 162 -10.49 2.65 1.84
CA GLY A 162 -11.60 3.57 2.09
C GLY A 162 -12.96 2.94 1.83
N THR A 163 -13.13 2.19 0.74
CA THR A 163 -14.37 1.49 0.44
C THR A 163 -14.68 0.43 1.49
N LEU A 164 -13.68 -0.37 1.89
CA LEU A 164 -13.84 -1.37 2.96
C LEU A 164 -14.20 -0.73 4.30
N ALA A 165 -13.55 0.38 4.66
CA ALA A 165 -13.85 1.11 5.88
C ALA A 165 -15.29 1.68 5.86
N CYS A 166 -15.74 2.22 4.74
CA CYS A 166 -17.10 2.70 4.59
C CYS A 166 -18.14 1.56 4.68
N THR A 167 -17.88 0.43 4.03
CA THR A 167 -18.75 -0.75 4.11
C THR A 167 -18.86 -1.28 5.53
N ALA A 168 -17.71 -1.47 6.20
CA ALA A 168 -17.65 -1.92 7.58
C ALA A 168 -18.37 -0.95 8.55
N ALA A 169 -18.22 0.36 8.35
CA ALA A 169 -18.90 1.37 9.15
C ALA A 169 -20.43 1.35 8.95
N LEU A 170 -20.89 1.10 7.71
CA LEU A 170 -22.32 0.97 7.42
C LEU A 170 -22.92 -0.31 8.00
N GLU A 171 -22.20 -1.44 7.92
CA GLU A 171 -22.59 -2.71 8.52
C GLU A 171 -22.66 -2.61 10.05
N PHE A 172 -21.64 -2.03 10.69
CA PHE A 172 -21.65 -1.80 12.14
C PHE A 172 -22.83 -0.96 12.62
N ARG A 173 -23.21 0.07 11.85
CA ARG A 173 -24.38 0.91 12.16
C ARG A 173 -25.71 0.18 11.98
N ALA A 174 -25.81 -0.70 10.97
CA ALA A 174 -26.99 -1.52 10.78
C ALA A 174 -27.22 -2.49 11.94
N ASP A 175 -26.13 -3.15 12.41
CA ASP A 175 -26.18 -4.07 13.55
C ASP A 175 -26.54 -3.36 14.87
N THR A 176 -26.10 -2.12 15.05
CA THR A 176 -26.38 -1.32 16.26
C THR A 176 -27.85 -0.88 16.30
N ASN A 177 -28.41 -0.48 15.18
CA ASN A 177 -29.83 -0.09 15.07
C ASN A 177 -30.77 -1.29 15.28
N MET A 178 -30.39 -2.50 14.83
CA MET A 178 -31.19 -3.71 15.10
C MET A 178 -31.22 -4.10 16.57
N ASN A 179 -30.17 -3.80 17.35
CA ASN A 179 -30.14 -4.08 18.78
C ASN A 179 -30.88 -3.05 19.63
N GLU A 180 -30.97 -1.79 19.18
CA GLU A 180 -31.76 -0.77 19.90
C GLU A 180 -33.27 -0.98 19.73
N ASP A 181 -33.73 -1.48 18.58
CA ASP A 181 -35.16 -1.75 18.33
C ASP A 181 -35.65 -3.01 19.05
N THR A 182 -34.80 -3.98 19.38
CA THR A 182 -35.17 -5.19 20.14
C THR A 182 -35.35 -4.94 21.64
N ASP A 183 -34.57 -4.02 22.23
CA ASP A 183 -34.72 -3.67 23.66
C ASP A 183 -35.93 -2.75 23.92
N ALA A 184 -36.39 -2.00 22.91
CA ALA A 184 -37.54 -1.10 23.03
C ALA A 184 -38.90 -1.82 22.93
N THR A 185 -38.96 -2.98 22.25
CA THR A 185 -40.21 -3.72 22.00
C THR A 185 -40.63 -4.65 23.14
N GLU A 186 -39.75 -5.02 24.08
CA GLU A 186 -40.13 -5.90 25.18
C GLU A 186 -40.95 -5.20 26.32
N ASN A 187 -41.10 -3.86 26.31
CA ASN A 187 -41.73 -3.12 27.41
C ASN A 187 -42.94 -2.27 27.03
N MET A 188 -43.52 -2.40 25.81
CA MET A 188 -44.62 -1.55 25.35
C MET A 188 -45.96 -2.27 25.30
N THR A 189 -47.01 -1.61 25.77
CA THR A 189 -48.40 -2.08 25.69
C THR A 189 -49.02 -1.77 24.34
N SER A 190 -50.01 -2.58 23.91
CA SER A 190 -50.62 -2.59 22.58
C SER A 190 -51.24 -1.26 22.05
N ASN A 191 -51.37 -0.23 22.91
CA ASN A 191 -51.92 1.08 22.50
C ASN A 191 -50.84 2.10 22.09
N GLU A 192 -49.55 1.80 22.29
CA GLU A 192 -48.45 2.70 21.92
C GLU A 192 -47.84 2.35 20.56
N MET A 193 -48.12 1.15 20.02
CA MET A 193 -47.58 0.69 18.75
C MET A 193 -48.07 1.48 17.53
N ASP A 194 -49.34 1.92 17.53
CA ASP A 194 -49.94 2.65 16.40
C ASP A 194 -49.38 4.07 16.22
N THR A 195 -48.88 4.68 17.30
CA THR A 195 -48.35 6.06 17.27
C THR A 195 -46.89 6.09 16.80
N ILE A 196 -46.13 4.99 16.97
CA ILE A 196 -44.70 4.89 16.58
C ILE A 196 -44.57 4.55 15.09
N ALA A 197 -45.53 3.81 14.51
CA ALA A 197 -45.50 3.46 13.08
C ALA A 197 -45.55 4.72 12.20
N ASP A 198 -46.36 5.73 12.58
CA ASP A 198 -46.46 6.99 11.83
C ASP A 198 -45.25 7.92 11.98
N SER A 199 -44.52 7.85 13.13
CA SER A 199 -43.31 8.66 13.37
C SER A 199 -42.08 8.09 12.71
N ASN A 200 -41.98 6.77 12.51
CA ASN A 200 -40.85 6.15 11.84
C ASN A 200 -40.88 6.33 10.32
N GLN A 201 -42.08 6.38 9.71
CA GLN A 201 -42.22 6.66 8.28
C GLN A 201 -41.81 8.10 7.91
N GLN A 202 -41.88 9.05 8.86
CA GLN A 202 -41.41 10.43 8.67
C GLN A 202 -39.90 10.59 8.96
N ARG A 203 -39.30 9.70 9.74
CA ARG A 203 -37.84 9.73 10.01
C ARG A 203 -37.00 9.14 8.88
N GLU A 204 -37.49 8.15 8.14
CA GLU A 204 -36.77 7.57 6.99
C GLU A 204 -36.59 8.56 5.82
N ASN A 205 -37.37 9.63 5.74
CA ASN A 205 -37.32 10.62 4.66
C ASN A 205 -36.42 11.84 4.97
N SER A 206 -35.80 11.98 6.13
CA SER A 206 -35.05 13.18 6.51
C SER A 206 -33.60 12.94 7.02
N GLU A 207 -33.12 11.72 7.10
CA GLU A 207 -31.72 11.48 7.48
C GLU A 207 -30.80 11.53 6.26
N GLU A 208 -30.25 12.71 5.97
CA GLU A 208 -29.05 12.84 5.15
C GLU A 208 -27.93 12.03 5.82
N LYS A 209 -27.51 10.94 5.17
CA LYS A 209 -26.43 10.09 5.65
C LYS A 209 -25.09 10.81 5.45
N HIS A 210 -24.60 11.49 6.46
CA HIS A 210 -23.26 12.06 6.46
C HIS A 210 -22.22 10.98 6.80
N VAL A 211 -21.44 10.57 5.82
CA VAL A 211 -20.25 9.74 6.03
C VAL A 211 -19.04 10.66 6.12
N LEU A 212 -18.47 10.81 7.31
CA LEU A 212 -17.21 11.51 7.49
C LEU A 212 -16.06 10.61 7.03
N ILE A 213 -15.54 10.87 5.84
CA ILE A 213 -14.32 10.23 5.36
C ILE A 213 -13.13 11.02 5.92
N ILE A 214 -12.53 10.52 7.00
CA ILE A 214 -11.24 11.02 7.46
C ILE A 214 -10.19 10.40 6.53
N GLY A 215 -9.96 11.03 5.39
CA GLY A 215 -8.80 10.75 4.56
C GLY A 215 -7.57 11.25 5.31
N ALA A 216 -6.62 10.37 5.62
CA ALA A 216 -5.28 10.84 5.86
C ALA A 216 -4.87 11.59 4.58
N ALA A 217 -4.68 12.89 4.70
CA ALA A 217 -4.16 13.71 3.61
C ALA A 217 -2.81 13.12 3.26
N GLY A 218 -2.77 12.31 2.20
CA GLY A 218 -1.54 11.90 1.59
C GLY A 218 -0.83 13.18 1.18
N GLN A 219 0.36 13.38 1.68
CA GLN A 219 1.23 14.44 1.20
C GLN A 219 1.38 14.27 -0.30
N MET A 220 0.99 15.31 -1.02
CA MET A 220 1.32 15.48 -2.43
C MET A 220 2.81 15.74 -2.59
#